data_b0a6162aa9394ce4ca98a6b822b03822
#
_entry.id   b0a6162aa9394ce4ca98a6b822b03822
#
_cell.length_a   1.000
_cell.length_b   1.000
_cell.length_c   1.000
_cell.angle_alpha   90.00
_cell.angle_beta   90.00
_cell.angle_gamma   90.00
#
_symmetry.space_group_name_H-M   'P 1'
#
loop_
_entity.id
_entity.type
_entity.pdbx_description
1 polymer ?
#
loop_
_entity_poly.entity_id
_entity_poly.type
_entity_poly.pdbx_seq_one_letter_code
_entity_poly.pdbx_strand_id
1 'polypeptide(L)'
;MLFRSILLWPHYDGTWPTNGQGHVGGHADGTFETVPAFSLPAINTLILLTSSVTVTIAHHALIAGKRGVLTLFLALTFILGFTFVGLQAHEYGEAYRELGLRLSTGIYGSTFFMLTGFHGLHVTIGATMLTVVWLRVLRGHFTPKKHFAFEGVAWYWHFVDVVWLGLFVFVYWL
;
A
#
# COMPACT_ATOMS: atom_id res chain seq x y z
N MET A 1 -30.15 2.16 9.32
CA MET A 1 -28.89 1.49 9.72
C MET A 1 -27.85 2.45 10.30
N LEU A 2 -27.80 3.71 9.87
CA LEU A 2 -26.87 4.73 10.40
C LEU A 2 -27.03 5.02 11.90
N PHE A 3 -28.24 4.93 12.47
CA PHE A 3 -28.49 5.26 13.87
C PHE A 3 -27.97 4.21 14.88
N ARG A 4 -27.75 2.97 14.48
CA ARG A 4 -27.21 1.93 15.37
C ARG A 4 -25.70 2.05 15.58
N SER A 5 -24.99 2.57 14.61
CA SER A 5 -23.55 2.80 14.73
C SER A 5 -23.23 3.92 15.73
N ILE A 6 -24.05 4.96 15.77
CA ILE A 6 -23.91 6.08 16.73
C ILE A 6 -24.09 5.63 18.18
N LEU A 7 -24.95 4.63 18.43
CA LEU A 7 -25.18 4.07 19.77
C LEU A 7 -24.12 3.08 20.23
N LEU A 8 -23.38 2.47 19.28
CA LEU A 8 -22.34 1.49 19.56
C LEU A 8 -20.92 2.09 19.61
N TRP A 9 -20.75 3.32 19.12
CA TRP A 9 -19.47 4.02 19.12
C TRP A 9 -19.49 5.14 20.14
N PRO A 10 -18.37 5.40 20.83
CA PRO A 10 -18.26 6.54 21.73
C PRO A 10 -18.55 7.84 20.97
N HIS A 11 -19.10 8.82 21.68
CA HIS A 11 -19.42 10.11 21.09
C HIS A 11 -18.20 10.73 20.41
N TYR A 12 -18.40 11.16 19.17
CA TYR A 12 -17.38 11.94 18.45
C TYR A 12 -17.25 13.30 19.13
N ASP A 13 -16.09 13.55 19.70
CA ASP A 13 -15.74 14.79 20.42
C ASP A 13 -15.13 15.87 19.53
N GLY A 14 -15.14 15.66 18.20
CA GLY A 14 -14.55 16.56 17.22
C GLY A 14 -13.07 16.33 16.96
N THR A 15 -12.45 15.33 17.59
CA THR A 15 -11.04 14.98 17.41
C THR A 15 -10.88 13.71 16.58
N TRP A 16 -9.90 13.69 15.72
CA TRP A 16 -9.48 12.51 14.97
C TRP A 16 -8.05 12.12 15.39
N PRO A 17 -7.78 10.85 15.66
CA PRO A 17 -8.67 9.68 15.61
C PRO A 17 -9.59 9.56 16.82
N THR A 18 -10.87 9.23 16.58
CA THR A 18 -11.81 8.88 17.67
C THR A 18 -11.31 7.64 18.41
N ASN A 19 -11.43 7.63 19.73
CA ASN A 19 -10.90 6.59 20.62
C ASN A 19 -9.36 6.52 20.70
N GLY A 20 -8.67 7.54 20.26
CA GLY A 20 -7.28 7.78 20.63
C GLY A 20 -7.16 7.99 22.14
N GLN A 21 -5.98 8.10 22.63
CA GLN A 21 -5.54 8.25 24.03
C GLN A 21 -6.65 8.48 25.06
N GLY A 22 -6.94 7.48 25.90
CA GLY A 22 -7.93 7.56 26.97
C GLY A 22 -9.31 6.93 26.66
N HIS A 23 -9.49 6.34 25.50
CA HIS A 23 -10.72 5.66 25.09
C HIS A 23 -10.55 4.14 24.97
N VAL A 24 -11.66 3.43 24.83
CA VAL A 24 -11.70 1.97 24.86
C VAL A 24 -10.91 1.35 23.71
N GLY A 25 -9.98 0.44 24.00
CA GLY A 25 -9.25 -0.39 23.04
C GLY A 25 -7.74 -0.43 23.29
N GLY A 26 -7.07 -1.41 22.79
CA GLY A 26 -5.65 -1.54 22.70
C GLY A 26 -4.91 -1.98 23.95
N HIS A 27 -4.47 -1.07 24.77
CA HIS A 27 -3.74 -1.38 25.99
C HIS A 27 -4.65 -1.82 27.13
N ALA A 28 -4.08 -2.34 28.23
CA ALA A 28 -4.82 -2.81 29.38
C ALA A 28 -5.66 -1.72 30.07
N ASP A 29 -5.29 -0.46 29.90
CA ASP A 29 -6.02 0.74 30.36
C ASP A 29 -7.07 1.23 29.35
N GLY A 30 -7.21 0.57 28.19
CA GLY A 30 -8.17 0.93 27.15
C GLY A 30 -7.70 1.99 26.17
N THR A 31 -6.43 2.40 26.22
CA THR A 31 -5.84 3.37 25.28
C THR A 31 -5.10 2.70 24.12
N PHE A 32 -4.91 3.41 23.02
CA PHE A 32 -4.03 3.00 21.92
C PHE A 32 -3.26 4.21 21.38
N GLU A 33 -2.12 3.93 20.76
CA GLU A 33 -1.32 4.94 20.08
C GLU A 33 -1.54 4.88 18.56
N THR A 34 -1.48 6.04 17.90
CA THR A 34 -1.55 6.13 16.44
C THR A 34 -0.21 5.77 15.81
N VAL A 35 -0.25 5.16 14.63
CA VAL A 35 0.97 4.82 13.89
C VAL A 35 1.67 6.10 13.42
N PRO A 36 2.97 6.31 13.76
CA PRO A 36 3.68 7.53 13.38
C PRO A 36 3.90 7.58 11.86
N ALA A 37 3.45 8.66 11.22
CA ALA A 37 3.51 8.83 9.76
C ALA A 37 4.94 8.87 9.20
N PHE A 38 5.91 9.37 9.97
CA PHE A 38 7.30 9.57 9.55
C PHE A 38 8.25 8.40 9.89
N SER A 39 7.74 7.22 10.18
CA SER A 39 8.48 5.99 10.40
C SER A 39 8.42 5.09 9.16
N LEU A 40 7.97 3.85 9.33
CA LEU A 40 7.82 2.87 8.25
C LEU A 40 6.89 3.33 7.10
N PRO A 41 5.76 4.03 7.33
CA PRO A 41 4.90 4.46 6.23
C PRO A 41 5.57 5.44 5.26
N ALA A 42 6.45 6.33 5.76
CA ALA A 42 7.20 7.24 4.90
C ALA A 42 8.20 6.48 4.01
N ILE A 43 8.87 5.47 4.55
CA ILE A 43 9.77 4.59 3.79
C ILE A 43 8.98 3.82 2.74
N ASN A 44 7.84 3.26 3.10
CA ASN A 44 6.94 2.56 2.19
C ASN A 44 6.48 3.47 1.04
N THR A 45 6.15 4.71 1.32
CA THR A 45 5.79 5.70 0.30
C THR A 45 6.95 5.96 -0.66
N LEU A 46 8.17 6.12 -0.15
CA LEU A 46 9.37 6.29 -0.97
C LEU A 46 9.62 5.08 -1.89
N ILE A 47 9.45 3.86 -1.36
CA ILE A 47 9.61 2.62 -2.12
C ILE A 47 8.61 2.58 -3.28
N LEU A 48 7.34 2.87 -3.05
CA LEU A 48 6.32 2.87 -4.09
C LEU A 48 6.56 3.98 -5.14
N LEU A 49 6.87 5.20 -4.72
CA LEU A 49 7.20 6.29 -5.66
C LEU A 49 8.42 5.93 -6.53
N THR A 50 9.45 5.34 -5.93
CA THR A 50 10.63 4.86 -6.69
C THR A 50 10.22 3.76 -7.67
N SER A 51 9.35 2.84 -7.27
CA SER A 51 8.86 1.78 -8.15
C SER A 51 8.03 2.31 -9.32
N SER A 52 7.28 3.39 -9.10
CA SER A 52 6.53 4.08 -10.15
C SER A 52 7.46 4.67 -11.22
N VAL A 53 8.58 5.26 -10.80
CA VAL A 53 9.61 5.75 -11.73
C VAL A 53 10.26 4.59 -12.48
N THR A 54 10.59 3.49 -11.79
CA THR A 54 11.24 2.34 -12.44
C THR A 54 10.34 1.67 -13.47
N VAL A 55 9.03 1.51 -13.23
CA VAL A 55 8.10 0.96 -14.23
C VAL A 55 7.94 1.88 -15.43
N THR A 56 7.98 3.20 -15.23
CA THR A 56 7.91 4.18 -16.31
C THR A 56 9.16 4.09 -17.20
N ILE A 57 10.35 3.98 -16.62
CA ILE A 57 11.61 3.77 -17.36
C ILE A 57 11.55 2.45 -18.13
N ALA A 58 11.04 1.38 -17.52
CA ALA A 58 10.85 0.09 -18.18
C ALA A 58 9.92 0.21 -19.40
N HIS A 59 8.82 0.97 -19.28
CA HIS A 59 7.91 1.22 -20.39
C HIS A 59 8.58 1.97 -21.56
N HIS A 60 9.32 3.03 -21.27
CA HIS A 60 10.09 3.74 -22.30
C HIS A 60 11.17 2.86 -22.94
N ALA A 61 11.84 2.02 -22.15
CA ALA A 61 12.82 1.06 -22.66
C ALA A 61 12.19 0.01 -23.60
N LEU A 62 10.94 -0.40 -23.33
CA LEU A 62 10.19 -1.29 -24.20
C LEU A 62 9.91 -0.65 -25.56
N ILE A 63 9.43 0.59 -25.57
CA ILE A 63 9.16 1.36 -26.80
C ILE A 63 10.47 1.57 -27.59
N ALA A 64 11.57 1.86 -26.90
CA ALA A 64 12.90 2.05 -27.50
C ALA A 64 13.58 0.73 -27.92
N GLY A 65 12.96 -0.43 -27.66
CA GLY A 65 13.51 -1.75 -28.00
C GLY A 65 14.73 -2.19 -27.17
N LYS A 66 15.04 -1.49 -26.07
CA LYS A 66 16.19 -1.78 -25.20
C LYS A 66 15.85 -2.87 -24.18
N ARG A 67 15.93 -4.14 -24.58
CA ARG A 67 15.51 -5.29 -23.73
C ARG A 67 16.27 -5.40 -22.41
N GLY A 68 17.55 -5.09 -22.34
CA GLY A 68 18.34 -5.19 -21.11
C GLY A 68 17.86 -4.20 -20.06
N VAL A 69 17.64 -2.95 -20.44
CA VAL A 69 17.12 -1.89 -19.56
C VAL A 69 15.69 -2.23 -19.10
N LEU A 70 14.83 -2.67 -20.03
CA LEU A 70 13.48 -3.12 -19.74
C LEU A 70 13.47 -4.22 -18.68
N THR A 71 14.26 -5.27 -18.86
CA THR A 71 14.30 -6.42 -17.95
C THR A 71 14.80 -6.01 -16.56
N LEU A 72 15.84 -5.19 -16.49
CA LEU A 72 16.41 -4.71 -15.23
C LEU A 72 15.41 -3.85 -14.44
N PHE A 73 14.85 -2.82 -15.07
CA PHE A 73 13.95 -1.89 -14.38
C PHE A 73 12.61 -2.53 -14.01
N LEU A 74 12.13 -3.46 -14.82
CA LEU A 74 10.93 -4.23 -14.46
C LEU A 74 11.19 -5.17 -13.28
N ALA A 75 12.38 -5.80 -13.21
CA ALA A 75 12.80 -6.59 -12.07
C ALA A 75 12.87 -5.73 -10.79
N LEU A 76 13.48 -4.55 -10.87
CA LEU A 76 13.52 -3.61 -9.75
C LEU A 76 12.10 -3.23 -9.27
N THR A 77 11.17 -3.00 -10.19
CA THR A 77 9.80 -2.61 -9.86
C THR A 77 9.09 -3.69 -9.02
N PHE A 78 9.10 -4.95 -9.45
CA PHE A 78 8.40 -5.98 -8.69
C PHE A 78 9.11 -6.33 -7.37
N ILE A 79 10.44 -6.24 -7.32
CA ILE A 79 11.20 -6.42 -6.06
C ILE A 79 10.82 -5.33 -5.06
N LEU A 80 10.75 -4.06 -5.48
CA LEU A 80 10.28 -2.96 -4.62
C LEU A 80 8.83 -3.17 -4.17
N GLY A 81 7.96 -3.69 -5.04
CA GLY A 81 6.58 -4.03 -4.69
C GLY A 81 6.48 -5.10 -3.61
N PHE A 82 7.24 -6.19 -3.72
CA PHE A 82 7.28 -7.22 -2.67
C PHE A 82 7.95 -6.73 -1.39
N THR A 83 8.96 -5.86 -1.48
CA THR A 83 9.57 -5.22 -0.30
C THR A 83 8.54 -4.36 0.44
N PHE A 84 7.75 -3.57 -0.28
CA PHE A 84 6.64 -2.83 0.31
C PHE A 84 5.67 -3.74 1.08
N VAL A 85 5.21 -4.82 0.46
CA VAL A 85 4.28 -5.78 1.11
C VAL A 85 4.90 -6.38 2.36
N GLY A 86 6.19 -6.72 2.33
CA GLY A 86 6.91 -7.25 3.50
C GLY A 86 7.00 -6.23 4.65
N LEU A 87 7.33 -4.98 4.35
CA LEU A 87 7.37 -3.91 5.35
C LEU A 87 5.97 -3.59 5.89
N GLN A 88 4.94 -3.61 5.05
CA GLN A 88 3.56 -3.42 5.49
C GLN A 88 3.09 -4.55 6.43
N ALA A 89 3.46 -5.79 6.16
CA ALA A 89 3.18 -6.91 7.04
C ALA A 89 3.91 -6.79 8.40
N HIS A 90 5.14 -6.26 8.39
CA HIS A 90 5.89 -5.97 9.61
C HIS A 90 5.20 -4.87 10.42
N GLU A 91 4.81 -3.77 9.77
CA GLU A 91 4.08 -2.66 10.39
C GLU A 91 2.77 -3.13 11.04
N TYR A 92 2.04 -4.04 10.40
CA TYR A 92 0.84 -4.65 11.00
C TYR A 92 1.18 -5.43 12.26
N GLY A 93 2.32 -6.14 12.26
CA GLY A 93 2.80 -6.88 13.43
C GLY A 93 3.11 -5.96 14.61
N GLU A 94 3.76 -4.81 14.35
CA GLU A 94 4.06 -3.79 15.36
C GLU A 94 2.78 -3.10 15.85
N ALA A 95 1.91 -2.67 14.94
CA ALA A 95 0.64 -2.03 15.27
C ALA A 95 -0.21 -2.93 16.18
N TYR A 96 -0.25 -4.24 15.90
CA TYR A 96 -1.01 -5.20 16.69
C TYR A 96 -0.40 -5.47 18.07
N ARG A 97 0.94 -5.58 18.17
CA ARG A 97 1.64 -6.00 19.39
C ARG A 97 2.01 -4.82 20.30
N GLU A 98 2.49 -3.73 19.73
CA GLU A 98 3.08 -2.62 20.46
C GLU A 98 2.12 -1.45 20.64
N LEU A 99 1.35 -1.10 19.59
CA LEU A 99 0.39 0.00 19.65
C LEU A 99 -1.00 -0.43 20.12
N GLY A 100 -1.24 -1.74 20.27
CA GLY A 100 -2.53 -2.30 20.68
C GLY A 100 -3.66 -2.07 19.68
N LEU A 101 -3.34 -1.65 18.45
CA LEU A 101 -4.32 -1.45 17.39
C LEU A 101 -4.90 -2.80 16.92
N ARG A 102 -6.22 -2.93 16.98
CA ARG A 102 -6.95 -4.12 16.52
C ARG A 102 -8.17 -3.68 15.71
N LEU A 103 -8.74 -4.59 14.94
CA LEU A 103 -10.02 -4.37 14.25
C LEU A 103 -11.15 -3.95 15.21
N SER A 104 -11.06 -4.35 16.48
CA SER A 104 -12.02 -4.02 17.54
C SER A 104 -11.70 -2.74 18.31
N THR A 105 -10.61 -2.04 17.98
CA THR A 105 -10.13 -0.87 18.72
C THR A 105 -10.92 0.41 18.42
N GLY A 106 -11.95 0.33 17.59
CA GLY A 106 -12.80 1.46 17.24
C GLY A 106 -12.75 1.78 15.73
N ILE A 107 -13.24 2.96 15.37
CA ILE A 107 -13.33 3.38 13.95
C ILE A 107 -11.94 3.46 13.32
N TYR A 108 -10.96 4.03 14.01
CA TYR A 108 -9.59 4.18 13.50
C TYR A 108 -8.93 2.84 13.21
N GLY A 109 -8.95 1.90 14.17
CA GLY A 109 -8.35 0.57 13.97
C GLY A 109 -9.02 -0.20 12.84
N SER A 110 -10.35 -0.20 12.78
CA SER A 110 -11.09 -0.84 11.67
C SER A 110 -10.76 -0.21 10.32
N THR A 111 -10.75 1.12 10.25
CA THR A 111 -10.45 1.86 9.01
C THR A 111 -9.01 1.62 8.57
N PHE A 112 -8.06 1.68 9.49
CA PHE A 112 -6.64 1.43 9.24
C PHE A 112 -6.42 0.05 8.61
N PHE A 113 -6.85 -1.02 9.29
CA PHE A 113 -6.63 -2.39 8.81
C PHE A 113 -7.42 -2.72 7.54
N MET A 114 -8.63 -2.19 7.39
CA MET A 114 -9.42 -2.41 6.17
C MET A 114 -8.79 -1.73 4.97
N LEU A 115 -8.53 -0.43 5.05
CA LEU A 115 -8.02 0.34 3.91
C LEU A 115 -6.61 -0.09 3.51
N THR A 116 -5.70 -0.16 4.47
CA THR A 116 -4.31 -0.54 4.19
C THR A 116 -4.17 -2.02 3.84
N GLY A 117 -5.01 -2.90 4.40
CA GLY A 117 -5.05 -4.32 4.06
C GLY A 117 -5.55 -4.57 2.64
N PHE A 118 -6.64 -3.92 2.24
CA PHE A 118 -7.12 -3.97 0.85
C PHE A 118 -6.09 -3.42 -0.13
N HIS A 119 -5.44 -2.32 0.24
CA HIS A 119 -4.36 -1.78 -0.57
C HIS A 119 -3.20 -2.77 -0.71
N GLY A 120 -2.72 -3.36 0.37
CA GLY A 120 -1.67 -4.37 0.37
C GLY A 120 -2.01 -5.59 -0.49
N LEU A 121 -3.28 -6.02 -0.50
CA LEU A 121 -3.77 -7.05 -1.41
C LEU A 121 -3.60 -6.64 -2.88
N HIS A 122 -4.00 -5.41 -3.23
CA HIS A 122 -3.88 -4.90 -4.60
C HIS A 122 -2.41 -4.73 -5.03
N VAL A 123 -1.53 -4.29 -4.12
CA VAL A 123 -0.08 -4.26 -4.38
C VAL A 123 0.46 -5.66 -4.66
N THR A 124 0.03 -6.67 -3.88
CA THR A 124 0.45 -8.07 -4.08
C THR A 124 0.01 -8.60 -5.44
N ILE A 125 -1.23 -8.33 -5.84
CA ILE A 125 -1.75 -8.68 -7.16
C ILE A 125 -0.93 -7.97 -8.25
N GLY A 126 -0.68 -6.67 -8.11
CA GLY A 126 0.12 -5.87 -9.06
C GLY A 126 1.55 -6.39 -9.19
N ALA A 127 2.24 -6.67 -8.07
CA ALA A 127 3.59 -7.24 -8.06
C ALA A 127 3.64 -8.62 -8.73
N THR A 128 2.61 -9.44 -8.53
CA THR A 128 2.47 -10.74 -9.20
C THR A 128 2.29 -10.57 -10.71
N MET A 129 1.43 -9.64 -11.14
CA MET A 129 1.27 -9.33 -12.57
C MET A 129 2.57 -8.82 -13.19
N LEU A 130 3.30 -7.94 -12.51
CA LEU A 130 4.62 -7.47 -12.97
C LEU A 130 5.62 -8.62 -13.10
N THR A 131 5.62 -9.57 -12.18
CA THR A 131 6.46 -10.77 -12.23
C THR A 131 6.13 -11.63 -13.47
N VAL A 132 4.85 -11.84 -13.74
CA VAL A 132 4.41 -12.59 -14.93
C VAL A 132 4.81 -11.86 -16.21
N VAL A 133 4.62 -10.55 -16.26
CA VAL A 133 5.07 -9.72 -17.40
C VAL A 133 6.58 -9.82 -17.58
N TRP A 134 7.35 -9.75 -16.50
CA TRP A 134 8.82 -9.90 -16.53
C TRP A 134 9.24 -11.24 -17.12
N LEU A 135 8.64 -12.35 -16.68
CA LEU A 135 8.90 -13.68 -17.24
C LEU A 135 8.58 -13.76 -18.75
N ARG A 136 7.50 -13.08 -19.17
CA ARG A 136 7.13 -13.00 -20.59
C ARG A 136 8.09 -12.12 -21.40
N VAL A 137 8.64 -11.07 -20.80
CA VAL A 137 9.71 -10.24 -21.40
C VAL A 137 10.96 -11.08 -21.65
N LEU A 138 11.38 -11.89 -20.66
CA LEU A 138 12.53 -12.80 -20.80
C LEU A 138 12.33 -13.80 -21.96
N ARG A 139 11.09 -14.28 -22.14
CA ARG A 139 10.73 -15.19 -23.25
C ARG A 139 10.52 -14.48 -24.59
N GLY A 140 10.69 -13.17 -24.65
CA GLY A 140 10.60 -12.39 -25.88
C GLY A 140 9.18 -12.17 -26.42
N HIS A 141 8.15 -12.35 -25.61
CA HIS A 141 6.75 -12.21 -26.04
C HIS A 141 6.31 -10.77 -26.30
N PHE A 142 7.03 -9.78 -25.79
CA PHE A 142 6.72 -8.37 -25.99
C PHE A 142 7.61 -7.73 -27.06
N THR A 143 6.96 -6.96 -27.92
CA THR A 143 7.62 -6.15 -28.96
C THR A 143 7.14 -4.70 -28.86
N PRO A 144 7.89 -3.71 -29.41
CA PRO A 144 7.47 -2.31 -29.40
C PRO A 144 6.08 -2.06 -30.04
N LYS A 145 5.62 -2.97 -30.87
CA LYS A 145 4.31 -2.89 -31.57
C LYS A 145 3.19 -3.66 -30.88
N LYS A 146 3.51 -4.61 -29.96
CA LYS A 146 2.54 -5.48 -29.28
C LYS A 146 2.87 -5.55 -27.79
N HIS A 147 2.44 -4.52 -27.03
CA HIS A 147 2.76 -4.38 -25.61
C HIS A 147 1.55 -3.98 -24.74
N PHE A 148 0.33 -4.14 -25.24
CA PHE A 148 -0.91 -3.76 -24.53
C PHE A 148 -1.00 -4.34 -23.11
N ALA A 149 -0.65 -5.62 -22.95
CA ALA A 149 -0.70 -6.26 -21.62
C ALA A 149 0.32 -5.63 -20.64
N PHE A 150 1.47 -5.17 -21.13
CA PHE A 150 2.44 -4.44 -20.32
C PHE A 150 1.89 -3.07 -19.89
N GLU A 151 1.29 -2.35 -20.82
CA GLU A 151 0.66 -1.05 -20.53
C GLU A 151 -0.44 -1.17 -19.47
N GLY A 152 -1.32 -2.17 -19.61
CA GLY A 152 -2.37 -2.43 -18.64
C GLY A 152 -1.85 -2.67 -17.23
N VAL A 153 -0.77 -3.44 -17.10
CA VAL A 153 -0.14 -3.70 -15.79
C VAL A 153 0.57 -2.44 -15.26
N ALA A 154 1.23 -1.65 -16.11
CA ALA A 154 1.86 -0.40 -15.72
C ALA A 154 0.82 0.63 -15.23
N TRP A 155 -0.31 0.77 -15.92
CA TRP A 155 -1.42 1.61 -15.48
C TRP A 155 -2.02 1.15 -14.15
N TYR A 156 -2.21 -0.15 -13.98
CA TYR A 156 -2.67 -0.71 -12.70
C TYR A 156 -1.70 -0.37 -11.57
N TRP A 157 -0.39 -0.49 -11.81
CA TRP A 157 0.64 -0.16 -10.82
C TRP A 157 0.59 1.32 -10.42
N HIS A 158 0.52 2.23 -11.37
CA HIS A 158 0.38 3.66 -11.10
C HIS A 158 -0.90 3.99 -10.33
N PHE A 159 -2.02 3.33 -10.66
CA PHE A 159 -3.26 3.48 -9.89
C PHE A 159 -3.08 3.09 -8.43
N VAL A 160 -2.43 1.97 -8.17
CA VAL A 160 -2.13 1.49 -6.81
C VAL A 160 -1.26 2.50 -6.06
N ASP A 161 -0.25 3.09 -6.70
CA ASP A 161 0.61 4.12 -6.11
C ASP A 161 -0.18 5.39 -5.73
N VAL A 162 -1.08 5.85 -6.58
CA VAL A 162 -1.94 7.01 -6.30
C VAL A 162 -2.88 6.75 -5.14
N VAL A 163 -3.47 5.56 -5.08
CA VAL A 163 -4.32 5.14 -3.94
C VAL A 163 -3.51 5.15 -2.64
N TRP A 164 -2.27 4.66 -2.66
CA TRP A 164 -1.40 4.70 -1.49
C TRP A 164 -1.13 6.12 -0.99
N LEU A 165 -0.83 7.06 -1.90
CA LEU A 165 -0.63 8.47 -1.53
C LEU A 165 -1.87 9.04 -0.83
N GLY A 166 -3.07 8.72 -1.34
CA GLY A 166 -4.32 9.08 -0.67
C GLY A 166 -4.41 8.47 0.72
N LEU A 167 -4.15 7.17 0.86
CA LEU A 167 -4.18 6.48 2.15
C LEU A 167 -3.14 7.06 3.12
N PHE A 168 -1.93 7.35 2.64
CA PHE A 168 -0.87 7.96 3.45
C PHE A 168 -1.32 9.29 4.05
N VAL A 169 -1.94 10.16 3.25
CA VAL A 169 -2.44 11.46 3.73
C VAL A 169 -3.60 11.28 4.71
N PHE A 170 -4.62 10.46 4.36
CA PHE A 170 -5.85 10.37 5.14
C PHE A 170 -5.75 9.48 6.39
N VAL A 171 -4.87 8.49 6.39
CA VAL A 171 -4.76 7.51 7.48
C VAL A 171 -3.61 7.82 8.43
N TYR A 172 -2.49 8.34 7.90
CA TYR A 172 -1.27 8.54 8.69
C TYR A 172 -0.99 10.02 8.99
N TRP A 173 -1.46 10.96 8.18
CA TRP A 173 -1.11 12.38 8.36
C TRP A 173 -2.27 13.20 8.93
N LEU A 174 -3.51 12.94 8.55
CA LEU A 174 -4.70 13.59 9.09
C LEU A 174 -5.26 12.81 10.28
#